data_ebbb9491f16de8ae701851d6e749517d
#
_entry.id   ebbb9491f16de8ae701851d6e749517d
#
_cell.length_a   1.000
_cell.length_b   1.000
_cell.length_c   1.000
_cell.angle_alpha   90.00
_cell.angle_beta   90.00
_cell.angle_gamma   90.00
#
_symmetry.space_group_name_H-M   'P 1'
#
loop_
_entity.id
_entity.type
_entity.pdbx_description
1 polymer ?
#
loop_
_entity_poly.entity_id
_entity_poly.type
_entity_poly.pdbx_seq_one_letter_code
_entity_poly.pdbx_strand_id
1 'polypeptide(L)'
;MALLLAAATFTACNNNGNETSNGDNSVASQPSSVSTAGESAVTSTEPDESYTNGNGIYVTDFDKTKYEGKTINIIVRGEASAIYQSDDFIVGNTEYYGDNLINAVEKKNEVVEEEYGVTLNIIKDDNINSSVLLDLNSGTQLYDIIMPVLPQLANWAREGLLCDLTELENMHLDAPWYSQYANDAYSVANRLYFTTGDITILNKVNTISLLFNIDYATQLQLPNLYDLVKSGEWTYDKMMEFAKLATADTDGESGMTGEDNWGVLTVYADALSFYGCFGYNICSKDSNDLPYLTITDSDATTTLQNILTDMASKGTWCCYAQDFEQPIWVTSLEAFKQGRVLFRPSAFSAATKLRIAGTNFGILPMPKKDTNQDQYYAYCGTGETVGFAIPYNCSDPEFSAYMVEAISCESKNYLTPAYMEVNLKSKDAKNDEDLEMLEIIFNNIKYDIGEVYDFGKINSVLYGMVQSGDSNIVSKLDSLKDSINSEIETLIDQYESRG
;
A
#
# COMPACT_ATOMS: atom_id res chain seq x y z
N MET A 1 -26.51 42.38 -19.34
CA MET A 1 -27.97 42.44 -19.19
C MET A 1 -28.34 41.53 -18.05
N ALA A 2 -28.88 42.11 -17.03
CA ALA A 2 -28.98 41.64 -15.65
C ALA A 2 -30.16 40.71 -15.36
N LEU A 3 -30.14 40.14 -14.16
CA LEU A 3 -31.23 39.67 -13.30
C LEU A 3 -31.70 38.21 -13.49
N LEU A 4 -31.98 37.42 -12.44
CA LEU A 4 -32.39 37.65 -11.05
C LEU A 4 -32.21 36.39 -10.21
N LEU A 5 -31.86 36.61 -8.93
CA LEU A 5 -31.94 35.64 -7.80
C LEU A 5 -33.40 35.28 -7.48
N ALA A 6 -33.61 34.06 -6.97
CA ALA A 6 -34.72 33.81 -6.04
C ALA A 6 -34.28 32.78 -4.97
N ALA A 7 -34.17 33.29 -3.75
CA ALA A 7 -34.03 32.50 -2.52
C ALA A 7 -35.42 32.13 -2.00
N ALA A 8 -35.59 30.90 -1.51
CA ALA A 8 -36.78 30.53 -0.74
C ALA A 8 -36.34 29.90 0.59
N THR A 9 -36.53 30.65 1.64
CA THR A 9 -36.49 30.24 3.05
C THR A 9 -37.76 29.48 3.42
N PHE A 10 -37.64 28.37 4.16
CA PHE A 10 -38.75 27.84 4.93
C PHE A 10 -38.38 27.71 6.40
N THR A 11 -39.24 28.33 7.19
CA THR A 11 -39.18 28.55 8.64
C THR A 11 -39.73 27.32 9.38
N ALA A 12 -39.16 27.08 10.55
CA ALA A 12 -39.59 26.08 11.53
C ALA A 12 -40.96 26.42 12.17
N CYS A 13 -41.70 25.40 12.54
CA CYS A 13 -42.70 25.49 13.59
C CYS A 13 -42.60 24.30 14.55
N ASN A 14 -42.36 24.67 15.79
CA ASN A 14 -42.38 23.88 17.00
C ASN A 14 -43.84 23.72 17.47
N ASN A 15 -44.21 22.55 17.98
CA ASN A 15 -45.33 22.50 18.93
C ASN A 15 -45.18 21.33 19.93
N ASN A 16 -45.13 21.72 21.19
CA ASN A 16 -45.20 20.93 22.40
C ASN A 16 -46.61 20.33 22.63
N GLY A 17 -46.67 19.16 23.24
CA GLY A 17 -47.88 18.62 23.85
C GLY A 17 -47.58 17.40 24.71
N ASN A 18 -47.57 17.64 26.00
CA ASN A 18 -47.41 16.72 27.12
C ASN A 18 -48.73 15.91 27.32
N GLU A 19 -48.64 14.62 27.68
CA GLU A 19 -49.34 14.06 28.85
C GLU A 19 -49.12 12.54 29.04
N THR A 20 -49.00 12.19 30.28
CA THR A 20 -48.77 11.03 31.08
C THR A 20 -49.74 9.85 30.89
N SER A 21 -49.30 8.57 31.02
CA SER A 21 -49.51 7.70 32.18
C SER A 21 -49.24 6.20 31.92
N ASN A 22 -48.54 5.61 32.85
CA ASN A 22 -48.53 4.27 33.45
C ASN A 22 -48.74 2.97 32.63
N GLY A 23 -47.74 2.09 32.82
CA GLY A 23 -47.93 0.70 33.36
C GLY A 23 -47.70 -0.40 32.34
N ASP A 24 -46.69 -1.15 32.40
CA ASP A 24 -46.48 -2.47 32.94
C ASP A 24 -45.30 -3.22 32.30
N ASN A 25 -44.64 -4.00 33.11
CA ASN A 25 -43.47 -4.80 32.84
C ASN A 25 -43.66 -5.87 31.75
N SER A 26 -42.68 -5.96 30.82
CA SER A 26 -42.21 -7.23 30.32
C SER A 26 -40.75 -7.12 29.89
N VAL A 27 -39.92 -7.96 30.49
CA VAL A 27 -38.49 -8.14 30.22
C VAL A 27 -38.34 -8.75 28.82
N ALA A 28 -37.72 -8.00 27.89
CA ALA A 28 -37.20 -8.54 26.66
C ALA A 28 -35.73 -8.08 26.54
N SER A 29 -34.84 -9.06 26.57
CA SER A 29 -33.42 -8.95 26.39
C SER A 29 -33.09 -8.23 25.06
N GLN A 30 -32.43 -7.10 25.17
CA GLN A 30 -31.78 -6.45 24.03
C GLN A 30 -30.49 -7.18 23.64
N PRO A 31 -30.18 -7.33 22.36
CA PRO A 31 -28.84 -7.70 21.95
C PRO A 31 -27.91 -6.49 22.16
N SER A 32 -26.78 -6.72 22.81
CA SER A 32 -25.71 -5.79 23.01
C SER A 32 -25.23 -5.26 21.64
N SER A 33 -25.33 -3.96 21.43
CA SER A 33 -24.67 -3.24 20.37
C SER A 33 -23.17 -3.36 20.56
N VAL A 34 -22.51 -4.07 19.65
CA VAL A 34 -21.06 -4.01 19.47
C VAL A 34 -20.74 -2.57 19.05
N SER A 35 -20.03 -1.86 19.92
CA SER A 35 -19.43 -0.58 19.56
C SER A 35 -18.33 -0.86 18.54
N THR A 36 -18.55 -0.46 17.31
CA THR A 36 -17.51 -0.31 16.30
C THR A 36 -16.44 0.63 16.85
N ALA A 37 -15.22 0.12 16.96
CA ALA A 37 -14.03 0.89 17.27
C ALA A 37 -13.88 2.01 16.23
N GLY A 38 -13.44 3.19 16.71
CA GLY A 38 -13.45 4.43 15.97
C GLY A 38 -12.71 4.34 14.64
N GLU A 39 -13.42 4.65 13.58
CA GLU A 39 -12.88 4.97 12.27
C GLU A 39 -12.09 6.28 12.37
N SER A 40 -10.79 6.20 12.22
CA SER A 40 -10.03 7.36 11.76
C SER A 40 -10.26 7.47 10.24
N ALA A 41 -11.30 8.18 9.85
CA ALA A 41 -11.48 8.59 8.46
C ALA A 41 -10.32 9.53 8.09
N VAL A 42 -9.33 9.03 7.38
CA VAL A 42 -8.35 9.88 6.68
C VAL A 42 -9.07 10.47 5.48
N THR A 43 -9.78 11.57 5.72
CA THR A 43 -10.26 12.44 4.66
C THR A 43 -9.06 13.04 3.95
N SER A 44 -9.12 13.19 2.62
CA SER A 44 -8.21 14.02 1.84
C SER A 44 -8.25 15.44 2.41
N THR A 45 -7.40 15.71 3.38
CA THR A 45 -7.26 17.01 3.99
C THR A 45 -6.34 17.86 3.13
N GLU A 46 -6.70 19.12 2.94
CA GLU A 46 -5.73 20.15 2.57
C GLU A 46 -4.47 19.98 3.42
N PRO A 47 -3.27 20.27 2.86
CA PRO A 47 -2.03 20.10 3.60
C PRO A 47 -2.15 20.73 4.97
N ASP A 48 -1.81 19.99 6.03
CA ASP A 48 -1.81 20.53 7.37
C ASP A 48 -0.90 21.77 7.39
N GLU A 49 -1.49 22.96 7.63
CA GLU A 49 -0.79 24.23 7.58
C GLU A 49 0.39 24.27 8.55
N SER A 50 0.41 23.41 9.57
CA SER A 50 1.53 23.31 10.54
C SER A 50 2.83 22.81 9.91
N TYR A 51 2.75 22.02 8.84
CA TYR A 51 3.89 21.43 8.13
C TYR A 51 4.20 22.09 6.80
N THR A 52 3.55 23.21 6.46
CA THR A 52 3.78 23.91 5.20
C THR A 52 4.14 25.38 5.43
N ASN A 53 4.99 25.93 4.56
CA ASN A 53 5.20 27.37 4.50
C ASN A 53 4.06 28.06 3.72
N GLY A 54 4.03 29.41 3.75
CA GLY A 54 3.00 30.20 3.06
C GLY A 54 2.92 30.01 1.53
N ASN A 55 3.79 29.19 0.93
CA ASN A 55 3.79 28.81 -0.50
C ASN A 55 3.36 27.35 -0.72
N GLY A 56 2.88 26.65 0.32
CA GLY A 56 2.47 25.25 0.24
C GLY A 56 3.62 24.24 0.12
N ILE A 57 4.86 24.65 0.41
CA ILE A 57 6.02 23.75 0.44
C ILE A 57 6.11 23.18 1.86
N TYR A 58 6.29 21.87 1.97
CA TYR A 58 6.50 21.19 3.24
C TYR A 58 7.83 21.61 3.87
N VAL A 59 7.82 21.83 5.17
CA VAL A 59 8.98 22.26 5.94
C VAL A 59 9.02 21.56 7.30
N THR A 60 10.23 21.27 7.76
CA THR A 60 10.45 20.86 9.16
C THR A 60 10.56 22.13 10.03
N ASP A 61 10.23 22.03 11.32
CA ASP A 61 10.40 23.10 12.30
C ASP A 61 11.79 23.12 12.95
N PHE A 62 12.75 22.39 12.40
CA PHE A 62 14.08 22.19 12.94
C PHE A 62 15.00 23.40 12.82
N ASP A 63 15.92 23.53 13.79
CA ASP A 63 17.16 24.28 13.59
C ASP A 63 18.06 23.54 12.60
N LYS A 64 18.07 23.98 11.36
CA LYS A 64 18.79 23.36 10.24
C LYS A 64 20.31 23.33 10.44
N THR A 65 20.86 24.09 11.39
CA THR A 65 22.30 24.12 11.69
C THR A 65 22.72 23.16 12.82
N LYS A 66 21.77 22.49 13.47
CA LYS A 66 21.99 21.64 14.65
C LYS A 66 23.08 20.58 14.46
N TYR A 67 23.18 20.04 13.25
CA TYR A 67 24.11 18.94 12.92
C TYR A 67 25.05 19.27 11.76
N GLU A 68 25.31 20.55 11.50
CA GLU A 68 26.21 21.01 10.45
C GLU A 68 27.59 20.32 10.51
N GLY A 69 28.09 19.88 9.35
CA GLY A 69 29.36 19.20 9.18
C GLY A 69 29.35 17.69 9.46
N LYS A 70 28.18 17.10 9.87
CA LYS A 70 28.07 15.65 10.05
C LYS A 70 27.84 14.92 8.73
N THR A 71 28.16 13.63 8.72
CA THR A 71 27.82 12.69 7.63
C THR A 71 26.81 11.69 8.14
N ILE A 72 25.76 11.43 7.36
CA ILE A 72 24.77 10.38 7.61
C ILE A 72 25.02 9.20 6.66
N ASN A 73 25.10 7.97 7.20
CA ASN A 73 25.35 6.76 6.46
C ASN A 73 24.04 5.99 6.26
N ILE A 74 23.55 5.91 5.03
CA ILE A 74 22.27 5.30 4.68
C ILE A 74 22.52 4.08 3.80
N ILE A 75 22.17 2.88 4.27
CA ILE A 75 22.23 1.68 3.44
C ILE A 75 20.88 1.37 2.81
N VAL A 76 20.88 1.16 1.49
CA VAL A 76 19.69 0.97 0.67
C VAL A 76 19.85 -0.23 -0.26
N ARG A 77 18.74 -0.73 -0.82
CA ARG A 77 18.73 -1.87 -1.75
C ARG A 77 19.52 -1.58 -3.01
N GLY A 78 20.35 -2.54 -3.40
CA GLY A 78 21.24 -2.47 -4.55
C GLY A 78 20.60 -2.87 -5.88
N GLU A 79 21.43 -2.91 -6.92
CA GLU A 79 21.02 -3.07 -8.32
C GLU A 79 20.50 -4.47 -8.66
N ALA A 80 20.91 -5.51 -7.92
CA ALA A 80 20.39 -6.87 -8.10
C ALA A 80 18.88 -6.98 -7.88
N SER A 81 18.27 -5.99 -7.19
CA SER A 81 16.82 -5.89 -7.02
C SER A 81 16.10 -5.34 -8.27
N ALA A 82 16.81 -5.05 -9.35
CA ALA A 82 16.28 -4.55 -10.63
C ALA A 82 15.31 -3.37 -10.42
N ILE A 83 14.05 -3.48 -10.90
CA ILE A 83 13.06 -2.38 -10.76
C ILE A 83 12.70 -2.05 -9.31
N TYR A 84 13.05 -2.90 -8.36
CA TYR A 84 12.86 -2.70 -6.90
C TYR A 84 14.15 -2.32 -6.18
N GLN A 85 15.23 -1.93 -6.90
CA GLN A 85 16.38 -1.26 -6.29
C GLN A 85 15.95 0.10 -5.72
N SER A 86 16.69 0.63 -4.75
CA SER A 86 16.43 1.98 -4.26
C SER A 86 16.90 3.01 -5.29
N ASP A 87 15.94 3.77 -5.83
CA ASP A 87 16.15 4.91 -6.70
C ASP A 87 15.87 6.24 -5.97
N ASP A 88 15.75 6.18 -4.66
CA ASP A 88 15.36 7.31 -3.80
C ASP A 88 16.47 8.34 -3.60
N PHE A 89 17.73 7.91 -3.70
CA PHE A 89 18.92 8.75 -3.49
C PHE A 89 19.87 8.77 -4.69
N ILE A 90 19.95 7.66 -5.40
CA ILE A 90 20.77 7.50 -6.62
C ILE A 90 19.96 6.68 -7.61
N VAL A 91 19.52 7.30 -8.70
CA VAL A 91 18.69 6.61 -9.69
C VAL A 91 19.55 5.68 -10.54
N GLY A 92 19.30 4.36 -10.41
CA GLY A 92 19.91 3.33 -11.23
C GLY A 92 19.03 2.95 -12.44
N ASN A 93 17.72 2.96 -12.25
CA ASN A 93 16.72 2.60 -13.26
C ASN A 93 16.40 3.77 -14.23
N THR A 94 17.42 4.38 -14.81
CA THR A 94 17.26 5.55 -15.68
C THR A 94 16.38 5.31 -16.90
N GLU A 95 16.32 4.06 -17.40
CA GLU A 95 15.45 3.67 -18.52
C GLU A 95 13.96 3.70 -18.16
N TYR A 96 13.63 3.53 -16.87
CA TYR A 96 12.25 3.49 -16.40
C TYR A 96 11.71 4.86 -16.01
N TYR A 97 12.54 5.74 -15.45
CA TYR A 97 12.06 6.95 -14.78
C TYR A 97 12.35 8.24 -15.54
N GLY A 98 13.38 8.24 -16.41
CA GLY A 98 13.76 9.41 -17.21
C GLY A 98 14.31 10.58 -16.38
N ASP A 99 14.59 11.70 -17.06
CA ASP A 99 15.29 12.85 -16.48
C ASP A 99 14.54 13.53 -15.33
N ASN A 100 13.21 13.47 -15.31
CA ASN A 100 12.43 14.15 -14.28
C ASN A 100 12.69 13.57 -12.88
N LEU A 101 12.68 12.24 -12.74
CA LEU A 101 12.96 11.62 -11.45
C LEU A 101 14.42 11.79 -11.06
N ILE A 102 15.34 11.67 -12.03
CA ILE A 102 16.78 11.89 -11.80
C ILE A 102 17.00 13.31 -11.24
N ASN A 103 16.49 14.32 -11.91
CA ASN A 103 16.63 15.72 -11.48
C ASN A 103 15.99 15.98 -10.12
N ALA A 104 14.85 15.33 -9.82
CA ALA A 104 14.15 15.48 -8.55
C ALA A 104 14.95 14.85 -7.40
N VAL A 105 15.54 13.68 -7.61
CA VAL A 105 16.41 13.00 -6.63
C VAL A 105 17.67 13.83 -6.37
N GLU A 106 18.34 14.31 -7.42
CA GLU A 106 19.51 15.17 -7.29
C GLU A 106 19.17 16.46 -6.54
N LYS A 107 18.05 17.12 -6.91
CA LYS A 107 17.62 18.36 -6.25
C LYS A 107 17.27 18.14 -4.78
N LYS A 108 16.55 17.05 -4.44
CA LYS A 108 16.26 16.68 -3.07
C LYS A 108 17.55 16.51 -2.26
N ASN A 109 18.51 15.74 -2.78
CA ASN A 109 19.79 15.51 -2.10
C ASN A 109 20.55 16.82 -1.89
N GLU A 110 20.66 17.65 -2.95
CA GLU A 110 21.29 18.99 -2.87
C GLU A 110 20.66 19.86 -1.77
N VAL A 111 19.32 19.94 -1.74
CA VAL A 111 18.60 20.74 -0.72
C VAL A 111 18.90 20.22 0.69
N VAL A 112 18.86 18.89 0.90
CA VAL A 112 19.18 18.30 2.20
C VAL A 112 20.63 18.62 2.60
N GLU A 113 21.60 18.44 1.69
CA GLU A 113 23.02 18.71 2.02
C GLU A 113 23.30 20.19 2.26
N GLU A 114 22.74 21.09 1.43
CA GLU A 114 22.99 22.53 1.52
C GLU A 114 22.26 23.17 2.71
N GLU A 115 20.97 22.90 2.89
CA GLU A 115 20.16 23.55 3.93
C GLU A 115 20.46 23.04 5.33
N TYR A 116 20.80 21.75 5.47
CA TYR A 116 21.11 21.15 6.78
C TYR A 116 22.62 21.04 7.04
N GLY A 117 23.46 21.42 6.09
CA GLY A 117 24.91 21.44 6.23
C GLY A 117 25.54 20.07 6.47
N VAL A 118 24.93 18.99 5.95
CA VAL A 118 25.32 17.60 6.17
C VAL A 118 25.85 16.97 4.89
N THR A 119 26.44 15.77 5.00
CA THR A 119 26.83 14.97 3.83
C THR A 119 26.01 13.67 3.85
N LEU A 120 25.37 13.34 2.72
CA LEU A 120 24.66 12.08 2.50
C LEU A 120 25.63 11.01 1.96
N ASN A 121 25.97 10.02 2.78
CA ASN A 121 26.74 8.85 2.34
C ASN A 121 25.80 7.68 2.05
N ILE A 122 25.48 7.47 0.77
CA ILE A 122 24.52 6.45 0.32
C ILE A 122 25.26 5.19 -0.08
N ILE A 123 24.87 4.08 0.53
CA ILE A 123 25.47 2.75 0.33
C ILE A 123 24.42 1.85 -0.32
N LYS A 124 24.50 1.66 -1.64
CA LYS A 124 23.68 0.67 -2.35
C LYS A 124 24.29 -0.72 -2.18
N ASP A 125 23.54 -1.67 -1.64
CA ASP A 125 24.02 -3.02 -1.36
C ASP A 125 23.04 -4.09 -1.82
N ASP A 126 23.50 -4.98 -2.68
CA ASP A 126 22.74 -6.13 -3.19
C ASP A 126 22.46 -7.20 -2.10
N ASN A 127 23.24 -7.17 -1.02
CA ASN A 127 23.12 -8.08 0.11
C ASN A 127 22.79 -7.34 1.42
N ILE A 128 22.01 -6.26 1.33
CA ILE A 128 21.68 -5.34 2.42
C ILE A 128 21.36 -6.07 3.75
N ASN A 129 20.56 -7.14 3.71
CA ASN A 129 20.17 -7.88 4.92
C ASN A 129 21.39 -8.51 5.62
N SER A 130 22.34 -9.06 4.86
CA SER A 130 23.56 -9.67 5.41
C SER A 130 24.51 -8.62 5.94
N SER A 131 24.68 -7.51 5.24
CA SER A 131 25.56 -6.41 5.61
C SER A 131 25.10 -5.72 6.89
N VAL A 132 23.81 -5.43 7.00
CA VAL A 132 23.20 -4.86 8.20
C VAL A 132 23.30 -5.83 9.39
N LEU A 133 22.96 -7.11 9.19
CA LEU A 133 23.06 -8.11 10.27
C LEU A 133 24.49 -8.28 10.76
N LEU A 134 25.49 -8.21 9.86
CA LEU A 134 26.90 -8.26 10.23
C LEU A 134 27.30 -7.04 11.09
N ASP A 135 26.84 -5.84 10.72
CA ASP A 135 27.09 -4.62 11.49
C ASP A 135 26.46 -4.69 12.89
N LEU A 136 25.18 -5.08 12.96
CA LEU A 136 24.46 -5.25 14.22
C LEU A 136 25.16 -6.24 15.15
N ASN A 137 25.62 -7.37 14.62
CA ASN A 137 26.30 -8.41 15.42
C ASN A 137 27.74 -8.05 15.81
N SER A 138 28.44 -7.29 14.99
CA SER A 138 29.84 -6.87 15.29
C SER A 138 29.92 -5.63 16.15
N GLY A 139 28.83 -4.83 16.21
CA GLY A 139 28.79 -3.54 16.91
C GLY A 139 29.67 -2.49 16.26
N THR A 140 29.87 -2.56 14.93
CA THR A 140 30.76 -1.63 14.20
C THR A 140 30.14 -0.26 13.95
N GLN A 141 28.80 -0.13 14.01
CA GLN A 141 28.07 1.12 13.86
C GLN A 141 28.33 1.82 12.52
N LEU A 142 28.21 1.04 11.43
CA LEU A 142 28.50 1.52 10.07
C LEU A 142 27.33 2.30 9.45
N TYR A 143 26.10 2.02 9.91
CA TYR A 143 24.88 2.56 9.32
C TYR A 143 24.06 3.33 10.34
N ASP A 144 23.63 4.52 9.96
CA ASP A 144 22.77 5.39 10.76
C ASP A 144 21.28 5.16 10.42
N ILE A 145 20.97 4.92 9.14
CA ILE A 145 19.64 4.60 8.63
C ILE A 145 19.74 3.35 7.75
N ILE A 146 18.82 2.41 7.94
CA ILE A 146 18.74 1.17 7.16
C ILE A 146 17.39 1.09 6.43
N MET A 147 17.42 0.72 5.13
CA MET A 147 16.23 0.69 4.28
C MET A 147 16.07 -0.64 3.52
N PRO A 148 15.91 -1.79 4.22
CA PRO A 148 15.55 -3.07 3.59
C PRO A 148 14.04 -3.18 3.37
N VAL A 149 13.57 -4.34 2.89
CA VAL A 149 12.15 -4.65 2.78
C VAL A 149 11.47 -4.76 4.15
N LEU A 150 10.19 -4.42 4.21
CA LEU A 150 9.40 -4.39 5.43
C LEU A 150 9.44 -5.70 6.25
N PRO A 151 9.32 -6.92 5.67
CA PRO A 151 9.41 -8.15 6.47
C PRO A 151 10.76 -8.34 7.16
N GLN A 152 11.85 -7.81 6.59
CA GLN A 152 13.16 -7.87 7.24
C GLN A 152 13.22 -6.91 8.43
N LEU A 153 12.67 -5.70 8.29
CA LEU A 153 12.54 -4.75 9.40
C LEU A 153 11.68 -5.32 10.53
N ALA A 154 10.54 -5.95 10.19
CA ALA A 154 9.68 -6.62 11.15
C ALA A 154 10.42 -7.72 11.94
N ASN A 155 11.23 -8.54 11.27
CA ASN A 155 12.04 -9.54 11.94
C ASN A 155 13.06 -8.91 12.91
N TRP A 156 13.76 -7.86 12.50
CA TRP A 156 14.73 -7.17 13.36
C TRP A 156 14.05 -6.40 14.50
N ALA A 157 12.86 -5.82 14.26
CA ALA A 157 12.06 -5.22 15.30
C ALA A 157 11.69 -6.24 16.39
N ARG A 158 11.22 -7.43 15.99
CA ARG A 158 10.92 -8.53 16.91
C ARG A 158 12.16 -8.99 17.71
N GLU A 159 13.34 -8.98 17.09
CA GLU A 159 14.59 -9.35 17.74
C GLU A 159 15.18 -8.24 18.64
N GLY A 160 14.62 -7.03 18.63
CA GLY A 160 15.11 -5.90 19.42
C GLY A 160 16.36 -5.24 18.85
N LEU A 161 16.52 -5.31 17.54
CA LEU A 161 17.71 -4.80 16.84
C LEU A 161 17.51 -3.39 16.27
N LEU A 162 16.39 -2.74 16.57
CA LEU A 162 16.02 -1.40 16.07
C LEU A 162 15.70 -0.47 17.23
N CYS A 163 15.94 0.83 17.05
CA CYS A 163 15.48 1.87 17.96
C CYS A 163 13.97 2.04 17.90
N ASP A 164 13.35 2.36 19.02
CA ASP A 164 11.95 2.76 19.06
C ASP A 164 11.83 4.19 18.54
N LEU A 165 11.17 4.37 17.40
CA LEU A 165 11.01 5.67 16.75
C LEU A 165 10.12 6.61 17.57
N THR A 166 9.26 6.08 18.43
CA THR A 166 8.38 6.88 19.30
C THR A 166 9.12 7.54 20.47
N GLU A 167 10.32 7.06 20.79
CA GLU A 167 11.16 7.59 21.88
C GLU A 167 12.14 8.67 21.39
N LEU A 168 12.20 8.95 20.08
CA LEU A 168 13.16 9.89 19.49
C LEU A 168 12.54 11.29 19.35
N GLU A 169 13.16 12.28 20.00
CA GLU A 169 12.64 13.65 20.08
C GLU A 169 12.54 14.33 18.71
N ASN A 170 13.38 13.94 17.74
CA ASN A 170 13.38 14.52 16.40
C ASN A 170 12.50 13.76 15.40
N MET A 171 11.63 12.82 15.84
CA MET A 171 10.67 12.10 15.00
C MET A 171 9.26 12.63 15.20
N HIS A 172 8.68 13.24 14.18
CA HIS A 172 7.29 13.69 14.17
C HIS A 172 6.46 12.71 13.34
N LEU A 173 6.16 11.54 13.92
CA LEU A 173 5.52 10.41 13.21
C LEU A 173 4.12 10.73 12.66
N ASP A 174 3.48 11.80 13.12
CA ASP A 174 2.23 12.35 12.58
C ASP A 174 2.43 13.26 11.36
N ALA A 175 3.68 13.57 11.01
CA ALA A 175 3.99 14.43 9.88
C ALA A 175 3.51 13.81 8.52
N PRO A 176 3.11 14.65 7.56
CA PRO A 176 2.46 14.21 6.33
C PRO A 176 3.37 13.46 5.35
N TRP A 177 4.67 13.40 5.59
CA TRP A 177 5.62 12.60 4.79
C TRP A 177 5.76 11.16 5.28
N TYR A 178 5.14 10.78 6.40
CA TYR A 178 5.03 9.38 6.83
C TYR A 178 3.68 8.79 6.43
N SER A 179 3.67 7.49 6.16
CA SER A 179 2.42 6.77 5.93
C SER A 179 1.72 6.52 7.27
N GLN A 180 0.64 7.24 7.55
CA GLN A 180 -0.15 7.03 8.77
C GLN A 180 -0.73 5.63 8.83
N TYR A 181 -1.15 5.07 7.68
CA TYR A 181 -1.59 3.67 7.61
C TYR A 181 -0.47 2.67 7.98
N ALA A 182 0.80 2.97 7.64
CA ALA A 182 1.93 2.12 8.03
C ALA A 182 2.25 2.28 9.51
N ASN A 183 2.24 3.51 10.04
CA ASN A 183 2.44 3.78 11.45
C ASN A 183 1.40 3.05 12.30
N ASP A 184 0.11 3.18 11.92
CA ASP A 184 -0.98 2.50 12.59
C ASP A 184 -0.89 0.96 12.46
N ALA A 185 -0.43 0.44 11.31
CA ALA A 185 -0.32 -0.99 11.13
C ALA A 185 0.84 -1.61 11.91
N TYR A 186 1.98 -0.95 11.96
CA TYR A 186 3.24 -1.55 12.44
C TYR A 186 3.59 -1.23 13.89
N SER A 187 2.89 -0.29 14.53
CA SER A 187 3.04 -0.10 15.97
C SER A 187 2.47 -1.29 16.75
N VAL A 188 3.09 -1.60 17.89
CA VAL A 188 2.62 -2.61 18.85
C VAL A 188 2.88 -2.07 20.25
N ALA A 189 1.87 -2.11 21.12
CA ALA A 189 1.96 -1.57 22.47
C ALA A 189 2.47 -0.10 22.51
N ASN A 190 2.01 0.71 21.57
CA ASN A 190 2.40 2.11 21.33
C ASN A 190 3.90 2.31 21.01
N ARG A 191 4.58 1.31 20.48
CA ARG A 191 5.97 1.35 20.03
C ARG A 191 6.07 1.13 18.53
N LEU A 192 6.91 1.88 17.86
CA LEU A 192 7.13 1.79 16.42
C LEU A 192 8.63 1.70 16.13
N TYR A 193 9.09 0.56 15.63
CA TYR A 193 10.52 0.33 15.35
C TYR A 193 10.89 0.53 13.89
N PHE A 194 9.93 0.57 13.00
CA PHE A 194 10.11 0.82 11.57
C PHE A 194 8.81 1.32 10.94
N THR A 195 8.94 2.06 9.86
CA THR A 195 7.79 2.51 9.07
C THR A 195 8.21 2.79 7.63
N THR A 196 7.31 3.37 6.84
CA THR A 196 7.57 3.83 5.47
C THR A 196 6.87 5.17 5.23
N GLY A 197 7.22 5.81 4.13
CA GLY A 197 6.66 7.13 3.77
C GLY A 197 7.25 7.64 2.48
N ASP A 198 7.29 8.97 2.34
CA ASP A 198 7.81 9.62 1.14
C ASP A 198 9.34 9.55 0.98
N ILE A 199 10.07 9.09 2.02
CA ILE A 199 11.51 8.82 1.94
C ILE A 199 11.87 7.82 0.83
N THR A 200 10.91 6.99 0.41
CA THR A 200 11.07 6.00 -0.65
C THR A 200 9.87 6.00 -1.61
N ILE A 201 10.13 5.73 -2.90
CA ILE A 201 9.08 5.47 -3.89
C ILE A 201 8.66 4.00 -3.93
N LEU A 202 9.40 3.10 -3.29
CA LEU A 202 9.17 1.65 -3.43
C LEU A 202 7.85 1.18 -2.81
N ASN A 203 7.30 1.91 -1.84
CA ASN A 203 5.93 1.69 -1.37
C ASN A 203 4.90 1.96 -2.50
N LYS A 204 5.12 2.99 -3.33
CA LYS A 204 4.25 3.31 -4.47
C LYS A 204 4.52 2.38 -5.66
N VAL A 205 5.79 2.07 -5.94
CA VAL A 205 6.19 1.13 -7.03
C VAL A 205 5.57 -0.25 -6.84
N ASN A 206 5.44 -0.72 -5.58
CA ASN A 206 4.90 -2.03 -5.25
C ASN A 206 3.41 -2.03 -4.87
N THR A 207 2.75 -0.88 -4.90
CA THR A 207 1.30 -0.79 -4.70
C THR A 207 0.55 -1.43 -5.85
N ILE A 208 -0.45 -2.25 -5.54
CA ILE A 208 -1.29 -2.94 -6.52
C ILE A 208 -2.39 -2.00 -7.01
N SER A 209 -2.45 -1.84 -8.31
CA SER A 209 -3.54 -1.19 -9.04
C SER A 209 -4.17 -2.17 -10.01
N LEU A 210 -5.28 -1.81 -10.63
CA LEU A 210 -5.86 -2.58 -11.72
C LEU A 210 -5.59 -1.87 -13.05
N LEU A 211 -4.67 -2.42 -13.83
CA LEU A 211 -4.44 -1.97 -15.19
C LEU A 211 -5.53 -2.51 -16.11
N PHE A 212 -6.04 -1.69 -17.03
CA PHE A 212 -6.99 -2.15 -18.03
C PHE A 212 -6.57 -1.77 -19.45
N ASN A 213 -6.83 -2.64 -20.39
CA ASN A 213 -6.55 -2.40 -21.81
C ASN A 213 -7.66 -1.54 -22.41
N ILE A 214 -7.35 -0.29 -22.78
CA ILE A 214 -8.32 0.69 -23.31
C ILE A 214 -8.89 0.22 -24.64
N ASP A 215 -8.07 -0.33 -25.52
CA ASP A 215 -8.51 -0.78 -26.85
C ASP A 215 -9.46 -1.97 -26.71
N TYR A 216 -9.17 -2.92 -25.81
CA TYR A 216 -10.03 -4.06 -25.58
C TYR A 216 -11.35 -3.67 -24.89
N ALA A 217 -11.30 -2.77 -23.90
CA ALA A 217 -12.51 -2.22 -23.29
C ALA A 217 -13.41 -1.51 -24.31
N THR A 218 -12.81 -0.74 -25.24
CA THR A 218 -13.53 -0.08 -26.35
C THR A 218 -14.15 -1.10 -27.31
N GLN A 219 -13.42 -2.14 -27.69
CA GLN A 219 -13.94 -3.22 -28.53
C GLN A 219 -15.15 -3.91 -27.91
N LEU A 220 -15.14 -4.13 -26.60
CA LEU A 220 -16.25 -4.70 -25.83
C LEU A 220 -17.39 -3.71 -25.56
N GLN A 221 -17.24 -2.45 -25.96
CA GLN A 221 -18.20 -1.36 -25.72
C GLN A 221 -18.52 -1.19 -24.23
N LEU A 222 -17.52 -1.33 -23.35
CA LEU A 222 -17.69 -1.09 -21.92
C LEU A 222 -17.98 0.40 -21.63
N PRO A 223 -18.69 0.70 -20.55
CA PRO A 223 -18.83 2.09 -20.09
C PRO A 223 -17.47 2.68 -19.74
N ASN A 224 -17.42 4.01 -19.55
CA ASN A 224 -16.22 4.64 -19.02
C ASN A 224 -15.93 4.09 -17.61
N LEU A 225 -14.80 3.39 -17.44
CA LEU A 225 -14.44 2.76 -16.18
C LEU A 225 -14.06 3.77 -15.10
N TYR A 226 -13.51 4.91 -15.48
CA TYR A 226 -13.22 6.02 -14.54
C TYR A 226 -14.50 6.60 -13.93
N ASP A 227 -15.57 6.71 -14.71
CA ASP A 227 -16.87 7.17 -14.19
C ASP A 227 -17.44 6.19 -13.16
N LEU A 228 -17.25 4.88 -13.34
CA LEU A 228 -17.63 3.86 -12.35
C LEU A 228 -16.86 4.01 -11.05
N VAL A 229 -15.56 4.36 -11.10
CA VAL A 229 -14.77 4.66 -9.90
C VAL A 229 -15.31 5.90 -9.20
N LYS A 230 -15.51 7.00 -9.95
CA LYS A 230 -15.98 8.29 -9.41
C LYS A 230 -17.38 8.18 -8.79
N SER A 231 -18.26 7.37 -9.37
CA SER A 231 -19.61 7.12 -8.82
C SER A 231 -19.61 6.11 -7.66
N GLY A 232 -18.49 5.46 -7.36
CA GLY A 232 -18.41 4.40 -6.35
C GLY A 232 -19.02 3.07 -6.78
N GLU A 233 -19.36 2.91 -8.06
CA GLU A 233 -19.95 1.69 -8.64
C GLU A 233 -18.90 0.69 -9.15
N TRP A 234 -17.61 1.04 -9.11
CA TRP A 234 -16.52 0.13 -9.46
C TRP A 234 -16.31 -0.90 -8.34
N THR A 235 -17.02 -2.02 -8.44
CA THR A 235 -17.04 -3.12 -7.46
C THR A 235 -16.46 -4.39 -8.05
N TYR A 236 -16.16 -5.36 -7.18
CA TYR A 236 -15.69 -6.70 -7.58
C TYR A 236 -16.69 -7.40 -8.51
N ASP A 237 -17.98 -7.34 -8.19
CA ASP A 237 -19.02 -7.91 -9.06
C ASP A 237 -19.02 -7.25 -10.45
N LYS A 238 -18.80 -5.94 -10.51
CA LYS A 238 -18.74 -5.21 -11.79
C LYS A 238 -17.48 -5.60 -12.59
N MET A 239 -16.33 -5.74 -11.95
CA MET A 239 -15.12 -6.27 -12.57
C MET A 239 -15.35 -7.67 -13.10
N MET A 240 -15.97 -8.56 -12.32
CA MET A 240 -16.27 -9.94 -12.70
C MET A 240 -17.28 -10.03 -13.87
N GLU A 241 -18.27 -9.14 -13.93
CA GLU A 241 -19.18 -9.02 -15.06
C GLU A 241 -18.41 -8.77 -16.36
N PHE A 242 -17.55 -7.77 -16.37
CA PHE A 242 -16.74 -7.41 -17.54
C PHE A 242 -15.67 -8.46 -17.86
N ALA A 243 -15.07 -9.07 -16.84
CA ALA A 243 -14.08 -10.12 -17.01
C ALA A 243 -14.68 -11.35 -17.72
N LYS A 244 -15.87 -11.79 -17.31
CA LYS A 244 -16.59 -12.89 -17.98
C LYS A 244 -16.97 -12.57 -19.41
N LEU A 245 -17.35 -11.32 -19.69
CA LEU A 245 -17.65 -10.85 -21.05
C LEU A 245 -16.42 -10.87 -21.96
N ALA A 246 -15.24 -10.55 -21.40
CA ALA A 246 -13.98 -10.47 -22.13
C ALA A 246 -13.33 -11.84 -22.37
N THR A 247 -13.70 -12.87 -21.60
CA THR A 247 -13.07 -14.20 -21.70
C THR A 247 -13.68 -14.98 -22.84
N ALA A 248 -12.85 -15.39 -23.82
CA ALA A 248 -13.29 -16.12 -25.01
C ALA A 248 -12.15 -17.00 -25.56
N ASP A 249 -12.50 -18.24 -25.94
CA ASP A 249 -11.64 -19.14 -26.72
C ASP A 249 -11.54 -18.58 -28.15
N THR A 250 -10.36 -18.18 -28.57
CA THR A 250 -10.12 -17.45 -29.83
C THR A 250 -9.01 -18.03 -30.68
N ASP A 251 -8.19 -18.95 -30.16
CA ASP A 251 -7.05 -19.52 -30.87
C ASP A 251 -7.40 -20.78 -31.70
N GLY A 252 -8.59 -21.35 -31.46
CA GLY A 252 -9.08 -22.54 -32.15
C GLY A 252 -8.50 -23.86 -31.62
N GLU A 253 -7.72 -23.84 -30.59
CA GLU A 253 -7.28 -25.00 -29.83
C GLU A 253 -8.41 -25.49 -28.91
N SER A 254 -8.27 -26.66 -28.34
CA SER A 254 -9.30 -27.20 -27.44
C SER A 254 -9.05 -26.73 -26.00
N GLY A 255 -9.92 -25.87 -25.49
CA GLY A 255 -9.86 -25.32 -24.13
C GLY A 255 -9.07 -24.04 -24.07
N MET A 256 -9.21 -23.33 -22.95
CA MET A 256 -8.60 -22.02 -22.76
C MET A 256 -7.07 -22.12 -22.56
N THR A 257 -6.32 -21.35 -23.33
CA THR A 257 -4.85 -21.28 -23.35
C THR A 257 -4.34 -19.86 -23.05
N GLY A 258 -3.03 -19.67 -22.98
CA GLY A 258 -2.42 -18.34 -22.87
C GLY A 258 -2.56 -17.47 -24.13
N GLU A 259 -2.95 -18.05 -25.28
CA GLU A 259 -3.16 -17.34 -26.55
C GLU A 259 -4.59 -16.83 -26.73
N ASP A 260 -5.51 -17.23 -25.86
CA ASP A 260 -6.90 -16.79 -25.85
C ASP A 260 -7.11 -15.40 -25.26
N ASN A 261 -8.34 -14.91 -25.36
CA ASN A 261 -8.76 -13.67 -24.72
C ASN A 261 -9.20 -13.92 -23.28
N TRP A 262 -8.71 -13.07 -22.38
CA TRP A 262 -8.92 -13.20 -20.94
C TRP A 262 -9.50 -11.94 -20.31
N GLY A 263 -10.44 -12.13 -19.39
CA GLY A 263 -10.98 -11.03 -18.59
C GLY A 263 -9.95 -10.48 -17.62
N VAL A 264 -9.32 -11.34 -16.84
CA VAL A 264 -8.28 -10.96 -15.88
C VAL A 264 -7.06 -11.85 -16.03
N LEU A 265 -5.89 -11.25 -16.07
CA LEU A 265 -4.62 -11.94 -15.87
C LEU A 265 -4.10 -11.59 -14.47
N THR A 266 -4.11 -12.56 -13.58
CA THR A 266 -3.81 -12.43 -12.15
C THR A 266 -2.60 -13.29 -11.75
N VAL A 267 -2.23 -13.27 -10.48
CA VAL A 267 -1.22 -14.13 -9.88
C VAL A 267 -1.78 -14.84 -8.64
N TYR A 268 -1.14 -15.92 -8.20
CA TYR A 268 -1.63 -16.67 -7.03
C TYR A 268 -1.64 -15.84 -5.73
N ALA A 269 -0.82 -14.80 -5.64
CA ALA A 269 -0.79 -13.89 -4.49
C ALA A 269 -1.97 -12.90 -4.45
N ASP A 270 -2.71 -12.68 -5.54
CA ASP A 270 -3.73 -11.64 -5.62
C ASP A 270 -4.98 -11.92 -4.78
N ALA A 271 -5.15 -13.13 -4.24
CA ALA A 271 -6.18 -13.39 -3.24
C ALA A 271 -6.05 -12.44 -2.05
N LEU A 272 -4.83 -12.21 -1.57
CA LEU A 272 -4.55 -11.27 -0.49
C LEU A 272 -4.69 -9.82 -0.95
N SER A 273 -4.31 -9.51 -2.19
CA SER A 273 -4.51 -8.19 -2.78
C SER A 273 -5.99 -7.79 -2.82
N PHE A 274 -6.87 -8.68 -3.30
CA PHE A 274 -8.32 -8.44 -3.25
C PHE A 274 -8.85 -8.31 -1.83
N TYR A 275 -8.43 -9.19 -0.92
CA TYR A 275 -8.85 -9.19 0.46
C TYR A 275 -8.50 -7.87 1.17
N GLY A 276 -7.27 -7.38 1.02
CA GLY A 276 -6.81 -6.11 1.56
C GLY A 276 -7.55 -4.91 0.94
N CYS A 277 -7.78 -4.93 -0.40
CA CYS A 277 -8.53 -3.87 -1.09
C CYS A 277 -10.02 -3.84 -0.71
N PHE A 278 -10.58 -4.94 -0.20
CA PHE A 278 -11.93 -4.98 0.37
C PHE A 278 -11.99 -4.45 1.81
N GLY A 279 -10.88 -3.94 2.33
CA GLY A 279 -10.80 -3.33 3.65
C GLY A 279 -10.50 -4.30 4.79
N TYR A 280 -10.30 -5.58 4.51
CA TYR A 280 -9.96 -6.58 5.51
C TYR A 280 -8.47 -6.64 5.82
N ASN A 281 -8.15 -7.06 7.03
CA ASN A 281 -6.79 -7.33 7.49
C ASN A 281 -6.70 -8.76 8.05
N ILE A 282 -5.51 -9.34 8.01
CA ILE A 282 -5.20 -10.61 8.70
C ILE A 282 -5.30 -10.39 10.20
N CYS A 283 -4.71 -9.28 10.68
CA CYS A 283 -4.77 -8.85 12.06
C CYS A 283 -5.23 -7.39 12.15
N SER A 284 -6.03 -7.07 13.16
CA SER A 284 -6.35 -5.70 13.58
C SER A 284 -5.74 -5.43 14.95
N LYS A 285 -5.88 -4.20 15.47
CA LYS A 285 -5.37 -3.83 16.79
C LYS A 285 -6.50 -3.38 17.71
N ASP A 286 -6.34 -3.62 18.99
CA ASP A 286 -7.26 -3.14 20.02
C ASP A 286 -6.92 -1.71 20.46
N SER A 287 -7.68 -1.18 21.43
CA SER A 287 -7.48 0.18 21.96
C SER A 287 -6.18 0.38 22.73
N ASN A 288 -5.42 -0.68 23.00
CA ASN A 288 -4.11 -0.64 23.63
C ASN A 288 -2.99 -0.82 22.62
N ASP A 289 -3.31 -0.73 21.34
CA ASP A 289 -2.39 -0.95 20.22
C ASP A 289 -1.84 -2.39 20.17
N LEU A 290 -2.61 -3.38 20.66
CA LEU A 290 -2.22 -4.78 20.67
C LEU A 290 -2.86 -5.52 19.47
N PRO A 291 -2.07 -6.23 18.65
CA PRO A 291 -2.59 -6.97 17.52
C PRO A 291 -3.41 -8.19 17.96
N TYR A 292 -4.47 -8.46 17.20
CA TYR A 292 -5.28 -9.67 17.35
C TYR A 292 -5.77 -10.17 15.98
N LEU A 293 -6.04 -11.46 15.89
CA LEU A 293 -6.39 -12.13 14.64
C LEU A 293 -7.83 -11.81 14.21
N THR A 294 -8.02 -11.20 13.03
CA THR A 294 -9.34 -10.85 12.47
C THR A 294 -9.71 -11.64 11.22
N ILE A 295 -8.77 -12.26 10.52
CA ILE A 295 -9.06 -13.09 9.34
C ILE A 295 -10.02 -14.26 9.65
N THR A 296 -10.13 -14.65 10.92
CA THR A 296 -11.06 -15.69 11.40
C THR A 296 -12.46 -15.18 11.70
N ASP A 297 -12.73 -13.90 11.61
CA ASP A 297 -14.06 -13.34 11.78
C ASP A 297 -14.98 -13.80 10.64
N SER A 298 -16.26 -14.00 10.95
CA SER A 298 -17.21 -14.66 10.04
C SER A 298 -17.31 -13.98 8.68
N ASP A 299 -17.40 -12.65 8.63
CA ASP A 299 -17.51 -11.90 7.37
C ASP A 299 -16.17 -11.90 6.62
N ALA A 300 -15.05 -11.71 7.33
CA ALA A 300 -13.71 -11.75 6.80
C ALA A 300 -13.39 -13.12 6.15
N THR A 301 -13.64 -14.22 6.90
CA THR A 301 -13.44 -15.59 6.41
C THR A 301 -14.35 -15.90 5.22
N THR A 302 -15.62 -15.48 5.26
CA THR A 302 -16.57 -15.69 4.16
C THR A 302 -16.13 -14.95 2.90
N THR A 303 -15.69 -13.70 3.06
CA THR A 303 -15.19 -12.89 1.94
C THR A 303 -13.96 -13.53 1.31
N LEU A 304 -12.99 -13.96 2.12
CA LEU A 304 -11.79 -14.64 1.62
C LEU A 304 -12.13 -15.97 0.93
N GLN A 305 -13.07 -16.74 1.47
CA GLN A 305 -13.54 -17.98 0.84
C GLN A 305 -14.17 -17.72 -0.53
N ASN A 306 -14.94 -16.64 -0.67
CA ASN A 306 -15.53 -16.25 -1.96
C ASN A 306 -14.44 -15.90 -2.97
N ILE A 307 -13.44 -15.09 -2.58
CA ILE A 307 -12.28 -14.77 -3.43
C ILE A 307 -11.58 -16.05 -3.89
N LEU A 308 -11.26 -16.96 -2.97
CA LEU A 308 -10.59 -18.23 -3.29
C LEU A 308 -11.44 -19.11 -4.21
N THR A 309 -12.77 -19.14 -4.02
CA THR A 309 -13.69 -19.89 -4.87
C THR A 309 -13.74 -19.33 -6.29
N ASP A 310 -13.80 -18.01 -6.42
CA ASP A 310 -13.76 -17.36 -7.73
C ASP A 310 -12.42 -17.62 -8.42
N MET A 311 -11.31 -17.48 -7.72
CA MET A 311 -9.96 -17.73 -8.26
C MET A 311 -9.77 -19.22 -8.63
N ALA A 312 -10.37 -20.16 -7.90
CA ALA A 312 -10.36 -21.58 -8.28
C ALA A 312 -11.13 -21.85 -9.59
N SER A 313 -12.04 -20.96 -9.98
CA SER A 313 -12.81 -21.03 -11.22
C SER A 313 -12.04 -20.48 -12.43
N LYS A 314 -10.72 -20.64 -12.45
CA LYS A 314 -9.86 -20.22 -13.57
C LYS A 314 -10.37 -20.84 -14.88
N GLY A 315 -10.14 -20.16 -16.01
CA GLY A 315 -10.66 -20.57 -17.31
C GLY A 315 -12.04 -20.03 -17.63
N THR A 316 -12.75 -19.42 -16.66
CA THR A 316 -14.07 -18.82 -16.90
C THR A 316 -14.03 -17.29 -16.95
N TRP A 317 -13.05 -16.67 -16.30
CA TRP A 317 -12.88 -15.22 -16.22
C TRP A 317 -11.42 -14.78 -16.10
N CYS A 318 -10.53 -15.65 -15.59
CA CYS A 318 -9.13 -15.34 -15.38
C CYS A 318 -8.18 -16.44 -15.81
N CYS A 319 -6.93 -16.05 -16.10
CA CYS A 319 -5.74 -16.89 -16.17
C CYS A 319 -4.69 -16.38 -15.20
N TYR A 320 -3.71 -17.22 -14.90
CA TYR A 320 -2.60 -16.86 -14.04
C TYR A 320 -1.33 -16.60 -14.83
N ALA A 321 -0.53 -15.61 -14.40
CA ALA A 321 0.80 -15.41 -14.98
C ALA A 321 1.67 -16.68 -14.90
N GLN A 322 1.45 -17.50 -13.86
CA GLN A 322 2.13 -18.77 -13.67
C GLN A 322 1.75 -19.86 -14.71
N ASP A 323 0.68 -19.68 -15.46
CA ASP A 323 0.29 -20.59 -16.55
C ASP A 323 1.04 -20.26 -17.87
N PHE A 324 1.79 -19.15 -17.93
CA PHE A 324 2.57 -18.74 -19.09
C PHE A 324 3.99 -19.32 -19.08
N GLU A 325 4.65 -19.33 -20.25
CA GLU A 325 6.04 -19.77 -20.38
C GLU A 325 7.01 -18.86 -19.60
N GLN A 326 8.12 -19.41 -19.17
CA GLN A 326 9.17 -18.65 -18.50
C GLN A 326 9.91 -17.71 -19.47
N PRO A 327 10.28 -16.51 -19.06
CA PRO A 327 10.02 -15.89 -17.73
C PRO A 327 8.60 -15.31 -17.66
N ILE A 328 7.80 -15.80 -16.70
CA ILE A 328 6.35 -15.50 -16.60
C ILE A 328 6.00 -14.00 -16.56
N TRP A 329 6.84 -13.20 -15.96
CA TRP A 329 6.62 -11.75 -15.86
C TRP A 329 6.82 -11.01 -17.20
N VAL A 330 7.49 -11.63 -18.18
CA VAL A 330 7.66 -11.10 -19.53
C VAL A 330 6.53 -11.59 -20.42
N THR A 331 6.33 -12.90 -20.46
CA THR A 331 5.35 -13.55 -21.37
C THR A 331 3.91 -13.17 -21.03
N SER A 332 3.56 -13.14 -19.75
CA SER A 332 2.23 -12.71 -19.31
C SER A 332 1.99 -11.21 -19.57
N LEU A 333 3.02 -10.35 -19.42
CA LEU A 333 2.91 -8.94 -19.76
C LEU A 333 2.72 -8.75 -21.28
N GLU A 334 3.35 -9.60 -22.10
CA GLU A 334 3.18 -9.56 -23.54
C GLU A 334 1.74 -9.87 -23.97
N ALA A 335 1.05 -10.82 -23.31
CA ALA A 335 -0.35 -11.09 -23.55
C ALA A 335 -1.25 -9.85 -23.33
N PHE A 336 -0.97 -9.07 -22.27
CA PHE A 336 -1.65 -7.80 -22.03
C PHE A 336 -1.34 -6.76 -23.12
N LYS A 337 -0.07 -6.61 -23.52
CA LYS A 337 0.37 -5.68 -24.58
C LYS A 337 -0.26 -5.99 -25.93
N GLN A 338 -0.51 -7.26 -26.23
CA GLN A 338 -1.16 -7.72 -27.45
C GLN A 338 -2.69 -7.54 -27.45
N GLY A 339 -3.26 -7.00 -26.38
CA GLY A 339 -4.70 -6.75 -26.27
C GLY A 339 -5.54 -7.99 -25.98
N ARG A 340 -4.92 -9.10 -25.53
CA ARG A 340 -5.61 -10.35 -25.19
C ARG A 340 -6.13 -10.41 -23.76
N VAL A 341 -5.83 -9.41 -22.94
CA VAL A 341 -6.23 -9.33 -21.53
C VAL A 341 -6.92 -8.00 -21.28
N LEU A 342 -8.11 -8.05 -20.67
CA LEU A 342 -8.84 -6.83 -20.33
C LEU A 342 -8.29 -6.16 -19.06
N PHE A 343 -8.16 -6.90 -17.97
CA PHE A 343 -7.71 -6.41 -16.65
C PHE A 343 -6.47 -7.15 -16.17
N ARG A 344 -5.60 -6.42 -15.48
CA ARG A 344 -4.42 -6.96 -14.82
C ARG A 344 -4.19 -6.29 -13.46
N PRO A 345 -4.53 -6.96 -12.33
CA PRO A 345 -3.97 -6.57 -11.05
C PRO A 345 -2.45 -6.55 -11.14
N SER A 346 -1.81 -5.48 -10.75
CA SER A 346 -0.36 -5.38 -10.89
C SER A 346 0.23 -4.25 -10.06
N ALA A 347 1.44 -4.45 -9.60
CA ALA A 347 2.25 -3.38 -9.06
C ALA A 347 2.53 -2.29 -10.13
N PHE A 348 2.73 -1.05 -9.72
CA PHE A 348 3.06 0.06 -10.62
C PHE A 348 4.35 -0.16 -11.43
N SER A 349 5.22 -1.06 -10.99
CA SER A 349 6.38 -1.51 -11.78
C SER A 349 5.99 -2.07 -13.16
N ALA A 350 4.81 -2.69 -13.30
CA ALA A 350 4.30 -3.15 -14.58
C ALA A 350 3.75 -2.00 -15.43
N ALA A 351 3.07 -1.02 -14.83
CA ALA A 351 2.60 0.18 -15.53
C ALA A 351 3.76 0.93 -16.19
N THR A 352 4.88 1.08 -15.48
CA THR A 352 6.10 1.69 -16.04
C THR A 352 6.61 0.94 -17.28
N LYS A 353 6.68 -0.39 -17.24
CA LYS A 353 7.11 -1.22 -18.38
C LYS A 353 6.15 -1.12 -19.58
N LEU A 354 4.84 -1.12 -19.33
CA LEU A 354 3.82 -0.98 -20.37
C LEU A 354 3.89 0.39 -21.06
N ARG A 355 4.18 1.43 -20.29
CA ARG A 355 4.33 2.80 -20.80
C ARG A 355 5.51 2.93 -21.74
N ILE A 356 6.67 2.39 -21.36
CA ILE A 356 7.86 2.33 -22.22
C ILE A 356 7.58 1.58 -23.52
N ALA A 357 6.79 0.50 -23.43
CA ALA A 357 6.37 -0.28 -24.59
C ALA A 357 5.33 0.43 -25.48
N GLY A 358 4.78 1.58 -25.06
CA GLY A 358 3.77 2.33 -25.80
C GLY A 358 2.40 1.65 -25.82
N THR A 359 2.09 0.82 -24.83
CA THR A 359 0.79 0.13 -24.69
C THR A 359 -0.29 1.14 -24.31
N ASN A 360 -1.48 1.03 -24.93
CA ASN A 360 -2.63 1.88 -24.60
C ASN A 360 -3.41 1.22 -23.43
N PHE A 361 -3.17 1.72 -22.22
CA PHE A 361 -3.81 1.22 -21.01
C PHE A 361 -4.18 2.36 -20.06
N GLY A 362 -5.18 2.13 -19.21
CA GLY A 362 -5.55 3.00 -18.12
C GLY A 362 -5.30 2.33 -16.76
N ILE A 363 -5.35 3.14 -15.71
CA ILE A 363 -5.10 2.73 -14.33
C ILE A 363 -6.37 2.95 -13.52
N LEU A 364 -6.80 1.96 -12.78
CA LEU A 364 -7.92 2.03 -11.83
C LEU A 364 -7.44 1.61 -10.45
N PRO A 365 -8.06 2.08 -9.37
CA PRO A 365 -7.93 1.40 -8.09
C PRO A 365 -8.48 -0.04 -8.22
N MET A 366 -7.99 -0.94 -7.38
CA MET A 366 -8.64 -2.23 -7.22
C MET A 366 -10.11 -2.02 -6.86
N PRO A 367 -11.03 -2.90 -7.31
CA PRO A 367 -12.44 -2.70 -7.06
C PRO A 367 -12.77 -2.77 -5.55
N LYS A 368 -13.81 -2.07 -5.14
CA LYS A 368 -14.42 -2.28 -3.82
C LYS A 368 -15.08 -3.66 -3.74
N LYS A 369 -15.21 -4.21 -2.54
CA LYS A 369 -16.01 -5.43 -2.29
C LYS A 369 -17.43 -5.26 -2.84
N ASP A 370 -18.08 -4.18 -2.44
CA ASP A 370 -19.43 -3.79 -2.85
C ASP A 370 -19.63 -2.27 -2.71
N THR A 371 -20.82 -1.77 -2.99
CA THR A 371 -21.15 -0.35 -2.92
C THR A 371 -21.26 0.20 -1.49
N ASN A 372 -21.28 -0.67 -0.45
CA ASN A 372 -21.31 -0.23 0.95
C ASN A 372 -19.91 0.07 1.49
N GLN A 373 -18.86 -0.38 0.80
CA GLN A 373 -17.50 -0.01 1.16
C GLN A 373 -17.30 1.50 0.85
N ASP A 374 -16.91 2.27 1.85
CA ASP A 374 -16.88 3.73 1.76
C ASP A 374 -15.83 4.24 0.76
N GLN A 375 -14.64 3.62 0.75
CA GLN A 375 -13.54 4.08 -0.09
C GLN A 375 -12.81 2.92 -0.79
N TYR A 376 -12.04 3.25 -1.82
CA TYR A 376 -11.11 2.33 -2.45
C TYR A 376 -9.85 2.23 -1.61
N TYR A 377 -9.45 1.02 -1.25
CA TYR A 377 -8.15 0.75 -0.65
C TYR A 377 -7.17 0.23 -1.69
N ALA A 378 -5.91 0.55 -1.51
CA ALA A 378 -4.83 -0.01 -2.30
C ALA A 378 -3.99 -0.94 -1.41
N TYR A 379 -3.76 -2.15 -1.89
CA TYR A 379 -2.88 -3.10 -1.23
C TYR A 379 -1.43 -2.87 -1.66
N CYS A 380 -0.52 -2.85 -0.71
CA CYS A 380 0.91 -2.76 -0.97
C CYS A 380 1.60 -4.02 -0.45
N GLY A 381 2.02 -4.90 -1.35
CA GLY A 381 2.69 -6.14 -0.98
C GLY A 381 3.99 -5.87 -0.21
N THR A 382 4.18 -6.53 0.93
CA THR A 382 5.30 -6.25 1.83
C THR A 382 6.65 -6.74 1.30
N GLY A 383 6.66 -7.78 0.44
CA GLY A 383 7.88 -8.47 0.02
C GLY A 383 8.91 -7.63 -0.75
N GLU A 384 8.46 -6.61 -1.49
CA GLU A 384 9.32 -5.70 -2.26
C GLU A 384 9.25 -4.25 -1.75
N THR A 385 8.30 -3.96 -0.84
CA THR A 385 8.14 -2.63 -0.25
C THR A 385 9.23 -2.39 0.78
N VAL A 386 9.86 -1.22 0.67
CA VAL A 386 10.92 -0.78 1.57
C VAL A 386 10.35 0.12 2.66
N GLY A 387 10.85 -0.05 3.85
CA GLY A 387 10.71 0.89 4.95
C GLY A 387 12.06 1.43 5.39
N PHE A 388 12.06 2.16 6.48
CA PHE A 388 13.28 2.60 7.16
C PHE A 388 13.23 2.27 8.64
N ALA A 389 14.41 2.14 9.23
CA ALA A 389 14.62 2.03 10.66
C ALA A 389 15.99 2.60 11.06
N ILE A 390 16.15 2.85 12.35
CA ILE A 390 17.41 3.23 12.96
C ILE A 390 17.92 2.01 13.74
N PRO A 391 19.14 1.51 13.48
CA PRO A 391 19.70 0.36 14.18
C PRO A 391 19.90 0.63 15.68
N TYR A 392 19.68 -0.36 16.55
CA TYR A 392 19.87 -0.21 18.00
C TYR A 392 21.29 0.18 18.41
N ASN A 393 22.29 -0.18 17.58
CA ASN A 393 23.69 0.15 17.80
C ASN A 393 24.11 1.48 17.16
N CYS A 394 23.19 2.26 16.62
CA CYS A 394 23.47 3.59 16.06
C CYS A 394 24.11 4.50 17.13
N SER A 395 25.18 5.20 16.76
CA SER A 395 25.95 6.04 17.70
C SER A 395 25.25 7.32 18.11
N ASP A 396 24.37 7.85 17.24
CA ASP A 396 23.59 9.09 17.47
C ASP A 396 22.19 8.94 16.85
N PRO A 397 21.27 8.20 17.52
CA PRO A 397 19.94 7.94 16.98
C PRO A 397 19.11 9.22 16.81
N GLU A 398 19.36 10.27 17.62
CA GLU A 398 18.69 11.56 17.47
C GLU A 398 19.13 12.30 16.20
N PHE A 399 20.39 12.18 15.80
CA PHE A 399 20.86 12.69 14.52
C PHE A 399 20.24 11.90 13.36
N SER A 400 20.16 10.59 13.48
CA SER A 400 19.50 9.73 12.47
C SER A 400 18.03 10.08 12.32
N ALA A 401 17.30 10.26 13.41
CA ALA A 401 15.90 10.68 13.42
C ALA A 401 15.70 12.04 12.75
N TYR A 402 16.50 13.03 13.12
CA TYR A 402 16.51 14.34 12.49
C TYR A 402 16.74 14.26 10.98
N MET A 403 17.65 13.39 10.51
CA MET A 403 17.92 13.23 9.09
C MET A 403 16.82 12.47 8.36
N VAL A 404 16.18 11.47 8.98
CA VAL A 404 14.98 10.80 8.43
C VAL A 404 13.87 11.82 8.19
N GLU A 405 13.63 12.69 9.16
CA GLU A 405 12.62 13.75 9.09
C GLU A 405 12.91 14.71 7.93
N ALA A 406 14.13 15.25 7.88
CA ALA A 406 14.57 16.17 6.83
C ALA A 406 14.48 15.56 5.43
N ILE A 407 14.99 14.34 5.26
CA ILE A 407 14.97 13.62 3.99
C ILE A 407 13.54 13.29 3.55
N SER A 408 12.68 12.86 4.48
CA SER A 408 11.28 12.52 4.19
C SER A 408 10.47 13.75 3.78
N CYS A 409 10.67 14.88 4.46
CA CYS A 409 10.07 16.18 4.12
C CYS A 409 10.46 16.61 2.69
N GLU A 410 11.75 16.60 2.38
CA GLU A 410 12.23 16.99 1.04
C GLU A 410 11.87 15.94 -0.04
N SER A 411 11.72 14.68 0.31
CA SER A 411 11.18 13.66 -0.60
C SER A 411 9.71 13.94 -0.94
N LYS A 412 8.91 14.40 0.01
CA LYS A 412 7.54 14.82 -0.24
C LYS A 412 7.47 16.04 -1.16
N ASN A 413 8.44 16.96 -1.06
CA ASN A 413 8.52 18.14 -1.92
C ASN A 413 8.98 17.82 -3.35
N TYR A 414 9.90 16.88 -3.54
CA TYR A 414 10.56 16.64 -4.82
C TYR A 414 10.36 15.25 -5.39
N LEU A 415 10.64 14.20 -4.61
CA LEU A 415 10.67 12.82 -5.09
C LEU A 415 9.27 12.29 -5.42
N THR A 416 8.33 12.43 -4.50
CA THR A 416 6.96 11.92 -4.66
C THR A 416 6.23 12.59 -5.82
N PRO A 417 6.23 13.93 -6.00
CA PRO A 417 5.61 14.56 -7.15
C PRO A 417 6.23 14.13 -8.48
N ALA A 418 7.55 14.00 -8.54
CA ALA A 418 8.23 13.54 -9.75
C ALA A 418 7.86 12.09 -10.11
N TYR A 419 7.74 11.20 -9.11
CA TYR A 419 7.28 9.84 -9.33
C TYR A 419 5.81 9.78 -9.79
N MET A 420 4.93 10.62 -9.23
CA MET A 420 3.56 10.78 -9.71
C MET A 420 3.54 11.18 -11.19
N GLU A 421 4.35 12.18 -11.57
CA GLU A 421 4.43 12.66 -12.96
C GLU A 421 4.97 11.58 -13.93
N VAL A 422 5.92 10.74 -13.51
CA VAL A 422 6.38 9.60 -14.31
C VAL A 422 5.23 8.64 -14.60
N ASN A 423 4.30 8.47 -13.67
CA ASN A 423 3.16 7.59 -13.84
C ASN A 423 2.02 8.20 -14.67
N LEU A 424 1.97 9.50 -14.85
CA LEU A 424 0.97 10.21 -15.68
C LEU A 424 1.36 10.32 -17.16
N LYS A 425 2.63 10.21 -17.51
CA LYS A 425 3.11 10.42 -18.89
C LYS A 425 2.89 9.19 -19.78
N SER A 426 1.66 8.93 -20.21
CA SER A 426 1.44 8.25 -21.48
C SER A 426 1.68 9.25 -22.63
N LYS A 427 2.15 8.76 -23.80
CA LYS A 427 2.55 9.62 -24.94
C LYS A 427 1.44 10.55 -25.45
N ASP A 428 0.18 10.28 -25.09
CA ASP A 428 -1.00 10.96 -25.61
C ASP A 428 -1.97 11.49 -24.53
N ALA A 429 -1.65 11.39 -23.25
CA ALA A 429 -2.62 11.70 -22.20
C ALA A 429 -2.29 13.00 -21.45
N LYS A 430 -3.10 13.98 -21.74
CA LYS A 430 -3.64 14.91 -20.76
C LYS A 430 -4.85 14.21 -20.11
N ASN A 431 -4.65 13.15 -19.33
CA ASN A 431 -5.77 12.54 -18.63
C ASN A 431 -5.74 13.02 -17.18
N ASP A 432 -6.52 14.06 -16.92
CA ASP A 432 -6.89 14.44 -15.54
C ASP A 432 -7.50 13.23 -14.79
N GLU A 433 -8.12 12.31 -15.52
CA GLU A 433 -8.69 11.05 -14.97
C GLU A 433 -7.62 10.10 -14.38
N ASP A 434 -6.47 9.92 -15.04
CA ASP A 434 -5.40 9.07 -14.49
C ASP A 434 -4.80 9.70 -13.21
N LEU A 435 -4.70 11.03 -13.12
CA LEU A 435 -4.23 11.70 -11.92
C LEU A 435 -5.19 11.45 -10.74
N GLU A 436 -6.50 11.62 -10.95
CA GLU A 436 -7.50 11.32 -9.92
C GLU A 436 -7.41 9.86 -9.44
N MET A 437 -7.18 8.91 -10.34
CA MET A 437 -7.01 7.50 -9.95
C MET A 437 -5.74 7.28 -9.13
N LEU A 438 -4.62 7.91 -9.51
CA LEU A 438 -3.37 7.81 -8.74
C LEU A 438 -3.51 8.41 -7.34
N GLU A 439 -4.22 9.55 -7.21
CA GLU A 439 -4.52 10.15 -5.91
C GLU A 439 -5.37 9.20 -5.04
N ILE A 440 -6.44 8.60 -5.60
CA ILE A 440 -7.25 7.61 -4.90
C ILE A 440 -6.38 6.43 -4.43
N ILE A 441 -5.50 5.91 -5.28
CA ILE A 441 -4.69 4.75 -4.97
C ILE A 441 -3.64 5.08 -3.91
N PHE A 442 -2.84 6.13 -4.12
CA PHE A 442 -1.67 6.39 -3.25
C PHE A 442 -2.03 7.01 -1.90
N ASN A 443 -3.18 7.69 -1.79
CA ASN A 443 -3.67 8.19 -0.50
C ASN A 443 -4.33 7.10 0.36
N ASN A 444 -4.61 5.91 -0.20
CA ASN A 444 -5.32 4.83 0.49
C ASN A 444 -4.53 3.51 0.51
N ILE A 445 -3.19 3.61 0.51
CA ILE A 445 -2.32 2.43 0.64
C ILE A 445 -2.45 1.87 2.05
N LYS A 446 -2.97 0.64 2.16
CA LYS A 446 -3.10 -0.09 3.43
C LYS A 446 -1.93 -1.03 3.65
N TYR A 447 -1.64 -1.21 4.92
CA TYR A 447 -0.65 -2.16 5.41
C TYR A 447 -1.29 -3.07 6.46
N ASP A 448 -0.74 -4.27 6.66
CA ASP A 448 -1.26 -5.28 7.57
C ASP A 448 -0.12 -5.89 8.40
N ILE A 449 -0.23 -5.78 9.71
CA ILE A 449 0.74 -6.37 10.64
C ILE A 449 0.80 -7.90 10.50
N GLY A 450 -0.33 -8.55 10.22
CA GLY A 450 -0.39 -9.99 10.01
C GLY A 450 0.37 -10.45 8.78
N GLU A 451 0.40 -9.60 7.73
CA GLU A 451 1.16 -9.87 6.52
C GLU A 451 2.66 -9.65 6.71
N VAL A 452 3.07 -8.53 7.31
CA VAL A 452 4.49 -8.16 7.43
C VAL A 452 5.25 -9.13 8.35
N TYR A 453 4.60 -9.63 9.41
CA TYR A 453 5.14 -10.67 10.29
C TYR A 453 4.90 -12.10 9.78
N ASP A 454 4.04 -12.26 8.77
CA ASP A 454 3.66 -13.53 8.14
C ASP A 454 3.27 -14.61 9.17
N PHE A 455 2.40 -14.21 10.13
CA PHE A 455 1.94 -15.10 11.20
C PHE A 455 1.34 -16.38 10.63
N GLY A 456 1.77 -17.52 11.16
CA GLY A 456 1.35 -18.84 10.70
C GLY A 456 1.70 -19.14 9.23
N LYS A 457 2.59 -18.37 8.60
CA LYS A 457 2.93 -18.45 7.18
C LYS A 457 1.72 -18.24 6.26
N ILE A 458 0.80 -17.35 6.66
CA ILE A 458 -0.49 -17.14 5.99
C ILE A 458 -0.32 -16.75 4.51
N ASN A 459 0.71 -15.97 4.17
CA ASN A 459 0.98 -15.58 2.79
C ASN A 459 1.23 -16.81 1.90
N SER A 460 2.09 -17.73 2.36
CA SER A 460 2.38 -18.98 1.66
C SER A 460 1.18 -19.93 1.63
N VAL A 461 0.38 -19.95 2.69
CA VAL A 461 -0.85 -20.75 2.78
C VAL A 461 -1.84 -20.30 1.72
N LEU A 462 -2.15 -19.01 1.65
CA LEU A 462 -3.10 -18.46 0.67
C LEU A 462 -2.60 -18.66 -0.76
N TYR A 463 -1.32 -18.39 -1.02
CA TYR A 463 -0.70 -18.67 -2.31
C TYR A 463 -0.88 -20.14 -2.75
N GLY A 464 -0.60 -21.09 -1.84
CA GLY A 464 -0.75 -22.53 -2.10
C GLY A 464 -2.20 -22.95 -2.32
N MET A 465 -3.15 -22.34 -1.62
CA MET A 465 -4.59 -22.58 -1.81
C MET A 465 -5.04 -22.15 -3.21
N VAL A 466 -4.67 -20.96 -3.66
CA VAL A 466 -4.98 -20.51 -5.03
C VAL A 466 -4.31 -21.41 -6.06
N GLN A 467 -3.04 -21.76 -5.88
CA GLN A 467 -2.29 -22.64 -6.77
C GLN A 467 -2.96 -24.01 -6.95
N SER A 468 -3.47 -24.58 -5.85
CA SER A 468 -4.12 -25.90 -5.85
C SER A 468 -5.61 -25.86 -6.22
N GLY A 469 -6.23 -24.66 -6.28
CA GLY A 469 -7.66 -24.50 -6.44
C GLY A 469 -8.46 -24.90 -5.18
N ASP A 470 -7.82 -24.91 -4.00
CA ASP A 470 -8.47 -25.19 -2.71
C ASP A 470 -9.08 -23.89 -2.15
N SER A 471 -10.40 -23.89 -1.98
CA SER A 471 -11.12 -22.75 -1.39
C SER A 471 -11.54 -22.97 0.07
N ASN A 472 -11.17 -24.08 0.71
CA ASN A 472 -11.60 -24.41 2.08
C ASN A 472 -10.77 -23.68 3.14
N ILE A 473 -10.83 -22.35 3.13
CA ILE A 473 -10.07 -21.50 4.05
C ILE A 473 -10.50 -21.69 5.52
N VAL A 474 -11.77 -21.95 5.80
CA VAL A 474 -12.30 -22.15 7.17
C VAL A 474 -11.52 -23.24 7.89
N SER A 475 -11.43 -24.43 7.29
CA SER A 475 -10.68 -25.56 7.87
C SER A 475 -9.19 -25.27 7.99
N LYS A 476 -8.65 -24.46 7.08
CA LYS A 476 -7.23 -24.09 7.10
C LYS A 476 -6.93 -23.13 8.25
N LEU A 477 -7.75 -22.09 8.42
CA LEU A 477 -7.62 -21.13 9.51
C LEU A 477 -7.83 -21.81 10.88
N ASP A 478 -8.82 -22.70 11.01
CA ASP A 478 -9.03 -23.46 12.23
C ASP A 478 -7.77 -24.26 12.66
N SER A 479 -7.02 -24.78 11.69
CA SER A 479 -5.78 -25.52 11.96
C SER A 479 -4.58 -24.64 12.32
N LEU A 480 -4.61 -23.35 11.97
CA LEU A 480 -3.51 -22.39 12.17
C LEU A 480 -3.75 -21.42 13.33
N LYS A 481 -5.00 -21.22 13.73
CA LYS A 481 -5.43 -20.18 14.66
C LYS A 481 -4.62 -20.16 15.96
N ASP A 482 -4.41 -21.32 16.58
CA ASP A 482 -3.70 -21.39 17.86
C ASP A 482 -2.21 -21.03 17.71
N SER A 483 -1.58 -21.46 16.60
CA SER A 483 -0.20 -21.10 16.30
C SER A 483 -0.06 -19.60 16.02
N ILE A 484 -0.96 -19.04 15.24
CA ILE A 484 -0.97 -17.59 14.92
C ILE A 484 -1.15 -16.77 16.19
N ASN A 485 -2.12 -17.13 17.05
CA ASN A 485 -2.33 -16.41 18.32
C ASN A 485 -1.09 -16.48 19.22
N SER A 486 -0.43 -17.63 19.29
CA SER A 486 0.82 -17.76 20.06
C SER A 486 1.98 -16.90 19.50
N GLU A 487 2.05 -16.75 18.17
CA GLU A 487 3.04 -15.87 17.54
C GLU A 487 2.74 -14.39 17.82
N ILE A 488 1.45 -14.00 17.80
CA ILE A 488 0.98 -12.65 18.17
C ILE A 488 1.29 -12.34 19.64
N GLU A 489 0.93 -13.24 20.58
CA GLU A 489 1.24 -13.10 21.99
C GLU A 489 2.76 -12.94 22.22
N THR A 490 3.57 -13.75 21.54
CA THR A 490 5.02 -13.66 21.61
C THR A 490 5.53 -12.29 21.12
N LEU A 491 4.96 -11.75 20.03
CA LEU A 491 5.31 -10.43 19.53
C LEU A 491 4.98 -9.33 20.56
N ILE A 492 3.78 -9.39 21.15
CA ILE A 492 3.34 -8.45 22.18
C ILE A 492 4.31 -8.48 23.38
N ASP A 493 4.60 -9.67 23.92
CA ASP A 493 5.52 -9.84 25.04
C ASP A 493 6.92 -9.26 24.75
N GLN A 494 7.42 -9.45 23.51
CA GLN A 494 8.70 -8.91 23.07
C GLN A 494 8.72 -7.39 23.02
N TYR A 495 7.62 -6.76 22.59
CA TYR A 495 7.50 -5.31 22.53
C TYR A 495 7.32 -4.70 23.93
N GLU A 496 6.44 -5.26 24.75
CA GLU A 496 6.20 -4.80 26.12
C GLU A 496 7.43 -4.94 27.04
N SER A 497 8.24 -5.99 26.82
CA SER A 497 9.43 -6.24 27.65
C SER A 497 10.56 -5.21 27.46
N ARG A 498 10.47 -4.34 26.46
CA ARG A 498 11.48 -3.32 26.14
C ARG A 498 11.13 -1.92 26.65
N GLY A 499 10.01 -1.80 27.37
CA GLY A 499 9.48 -0.54 27.94
C GLY A 499 9.96 -0.22 29.34
#